data_fe2d3346058d2b99b4445677e21359d8
#
_entry.id   fe2d3346058d2b99b4445677e21359d8
#
_cell.length_a   1.000
_cell.length_b   1.000
_cell.length_c   1.000
_cell.angle_alpha   90.00
_cell.angle_beta   90.00
_cell.angle_gamma   90.00
#
_symmetry.space_group_name_H-M   'P 1'
#
loop_
_entity.id
_entity.type
_entity.pdbx_description
1 polymer ?
#
loop_
_entity_poly.entity_id
_entity_poly.type
_entity_poly.pdbx_seq_one_letter_code
_entity_poly.pdbx_strand_id
1 'polypeptide(L)'
;MKKINAVLGVSALCVSLYAQTPAELIKKAKDSGLQPLPSGKELKDYQMQKIKEGKIAEGYAAKLTPAQIELGKKLYFDPRISKSNLISCNTCHNLGLAGVDLVPAAIGDRWQPNPSHLNSPTVYNSMFNDVQFWDGRSHDLGDQAKGPMENPVEMANKAANIVERITSIPAYVDEFKAAYGNNVKIDFKLIADTIALFEMTLNTPSRYDDFLNGNVKALSKEEQEGLNVFIDSGCTACHTGINLGGSMQAFAVVKPYKFAQVGGFKGDANGMVKVPTLRNVMETMPYFHNGQYWDIKDAIKEMGDIQLGQEISDKDAQKMETFFKALTGKYPTITYPILPASTNKTPKPVL
;
A
#
# COMPACT_ATOMS: atom_id res chain seq x y z
N MET A 1 -13.47 76.51 -34.64
CA MET A 1 -13.51 75.02 -34.62
C MET A 1 -12.27 74.55 -33.95
N LYS A 2 -12.36 74.18 -32.65
CA LYS A 2 -11.26 73.61 -31.85
C LYS A 2 -11.40 72.10 -31.88
N LYS A 3 -10.39 71.39 -32.39
CA LYS A 3 -10.28 69.92 -32.33
C LYS A 3 -9.82 69.51 -30.94
N ILE A 4 -10.65 68.75 -30.25
CA ILE A 4 -10.31 68.07 -28.99
C ILE A 4 -9.72 66.69 -29.32
N ASN A 5 -8.44 66.51 -29.11
CA ASN A 5 -7.81 65.18 -29.18
C ASN A 5 -8.05 64.47 -27.86
N ALA A 6 -8.88 63.43 -27.86
CA ALA A 6 -8.99 62.49 -26.71
C ALA A 6 -7.87 61.47 -26.77
N VAL A 7 -6.96 61.51 -25.79
CA VAL A 7 -5.97 60.48 -25.58
C VAL A 7 -6.62 59.38 -24.73
N LEU A 8 -6.91 58.23 -25.36
CA LEU A 8 -7.31 57.00 -24.65
C LEU A 8 -6.08 56.36 -24.03
N GLY A 9 -5.92 56.55 -22.74
CA GLY A 9 -4.93 55.81 -21.94
C GLY A 9 -5.38 54.35 -21.77
N VAL A 10 -4.71 53.45 -22.47
CA VAL A 10 -4.83 51.99 -22.21
C VAL A 10 -4.01 51.66 -20.96
N SER A 11 -4.68 51.50 -19.81
CA SER A 11 -4.08 50.95 -18.61
C SER A 11 -3.86 49.44 -18.82
N ALA A 12 -2.64 49.05 -19.16
CA ALA A 12 -2.25 47.65 -19.14
C ALA A 12 -2.28 47.17 -17.69
N LEU A 13 -3.30 46.39 -17.31
CA LEU A 13 -3.29 45.61 -16.09
C LEU A 13 -2.17 44.55 -16.21
N CYS A 14 -1.00 44.80 -15.62
CA CYS A 14 -0.02 43.79 -15.38
C CYS A 14 -0.59 42.81 -14.31
N VAL A 15 -1.26 41.76 -14.75
CA VAL A 15 -1.50 40.61 -13.90
C VAL A 15 -0.15 39.97 -13.70
N SER A 16 0.54 40.30 -12.60
CA SER A 16 1.71 39.57 -12.15
C SER A 16 1.23 38.16 -11.79
N LEU A 17 1.54 37.21 -12.66
CA LEU A 17 1.46 35.79 -12.33
C LEU A 17 2.42 35.54 -11.17
N TYR A 18 1.94 35.72 -9.95
CA TYR A 18 2.69 35.28 -8.76
C TYR A 18 2.81 33.76 -8.88
N ALA A 19 4.07 33.30 -9.04
CA ALA A 19 4.34 31.87 -8.95
C ALA A 19 3.89 31.39 -7.56
N GLN A 20 3.12 30.33 -7.50
CA GLN A 20 2.63 29.73 -6.27
C GLN A 20 3.79 29.45 -5.32
N THR A 21 3.70 29.93 -4.10
CA THR A 21 4.71 29.68 -3.07
C THR A 21 4.61 28.23 -2.55
N PRO A 22 5.71 27.67 -2.03
CA PRO A 22 5.66 26.34 -1.41
C PRO A 22 4.64 26.23 -0.26
N ALA A 23 4.45 27.30 0.51
CA ALA A 23 3.46 27.32 1.60
C ALA A 23 1.99 27.26 1.07
N GLU A 24 1.73 27.97 -0.02
CA GLU A 24 0.41 27.89 -0.70
C GLU A 24 0.19 26.50 -1.31
N LEU A 25 1.24 25.87 -1.86
CA LEU A 25 1.13 24.50 -2.38
C LEU A 25 0.87 23.48 -1.26
N ILE A 26 1.52 23.60 -0.09
CA ILE A 26 1.22 22.76 1.08
C ILE A 26 -0.24 22.92 1.49
N LYS A 27 -0.73 24.16 1.55
CA LYS A 27 -2.13 24.43 1.86
C LYS A 27 -3.05 23.78 0.84
N LYS A 28 -2.80 23.98 -0.45
CA LYS A 28 -3.57 23.40 -1.56
C LYS A 28 -3.59 21.86 -1.48
N ALA A 29 -2.45 21.23 -1.23
CA ALA A 29 -2.33 19.80 -1.07
C ALA A 29 -3.22 19.27 0.08
N LYS A 30 -3.14 19.91 1.26
CA LYS A 30 -3.98 19.55 2.41
C LYS A 30 -5.48 19.80 2.15
N ASP A 31 -5.83 20.90 1.53
CA ASP A 31 -7.20 21.22 1.13
C ASP A 31 -7.77 20.19 0.12
N SER A 32 -6.89 19.56 -0.67
CA SER A 32 -7.22 18.47 -1.61
C SER A 32 -7.23 17.09 -0.94
N GLY A 33 -7.19 17.02 0.40
CA GLY A 33 -7.28 15.76 1.17
C GLY A 33 -5.96 14.99 1.31
N LEU A 34 -4.83 15.54 0.88
CA LEU A 34 -3.52 14.90 1.03
C LEU A 34 -3.01 15.05 2.46
N GLN A 35 -2.47 13.97 3.01
CA GLN A 35 -2.01 13.91 4.41
C GLN A 35 -0.60 13.32 4.51
N PRO A 36 0.25 13.84 5.42
CA PRO A 36 1.53 13.24 5.70
C PRO A 36 1.35 11.93 6.49
N LEU A 37 2.34 11.07 6.42
CA LEU A 37 2.42 9.90 7.26
C LEU A 37 2.64 10.32 8.73
N PRO A 38 1.82 9.81 9.69
CA PRO A 38 2.00 10.14 11.09
C PRO A 38 3.35 9.65 11.63
N SER A 39 3.88 10.31 12.64
CA SER A 39 5.18 9.97 13.24
C SER A 39 5.13 9.99 14.76
N GLY A 40 6.14 9.44 15.41
CA GLY A 40 6.30 9.50 16.87
C GLY A 40 5.06 8.99 17.63
N LYS A 41 4.47 9.84 18.47
CA LYS A 41 3.28 9.50 19.27
C LYS A 41 2.04 9.29 18.40
N GLU A 42 1.85 10.14 17.39
CA GLU A 42 0.69 10.05 16.48
C GLU A 42 0.65 8.71 15.74
N LEU A 43 1.80 8.22 15.26
CA LEU A 43 1.90 6.90 14.64
C LEU A 43 1.52 5.78 15.62
N LYS A 44 2.00 5.86 16.86
CA LYS A 44 1.66 4.87 17.89
C LYS A 44 0.16 4.88 18.21
N ASP A 45 -0.41 6.06 18.36
CA ASP A 45 -1.84 6.21 18.63
C ASP A 45 -2.68 5.64 17.46
N TYR A 46 -2.28 5.89 16.22
CA TYR A 46 -2.91 5.33 15.02
C TYR A 46 -2.81 3.80 14.98
N GLN A 47 -1.63 3.24 15.26
CA GLN A 47 -1.43 1.78 15.35
C GLN A 47 -2.34 1.16 16.41
N MET A 48 -2.40 1.75 17.61
CA MET A 48 -3.28 1.26 18.68
C MET A 48 -4.77 1.37 18.33
N GLN A 49 -5.16 2.41 17.62
CA GLN A 49 -6.51 2.55 17.09
C GLN A 49 -6.84 1.41 16.11
N LYS A 50 -5.97 1.13 15.14
CA LYS A 50 -6.16 0.05 14.16
C LYS A 50 -6.20 -1.34 14.79
N ILE A 51 -5.38 -1.60 15.81
CA ILE A 51 -5.43 -2.83 16.61
C ILE A 51 -6.81 -3.00 17.27
N LYS A 52 -7.34 -1.93 17.86
CA LYS A 52 -8.64 -1.96 18.52
C LYS A 52 -9.80 -2.12 17.53
N GLU A 53 -9.80 -1.38 16.43
CA GLU A 53 -10.83 -1.45 15.38
C GLU A 53 -10.89 -2.84 14.73
N GLY A 54 -9.75 -3.40 14.35
CA GLY A 54 -9.63 -4.73 13.76
C GLY A 54 -9.73 -5.89 14.77
N LYS A 55 -9.88 -5.59 16.09
CA LYS A 55 -9.84 -6.61 17.15
C LYS A 55 -8.64 -7.55 17.02
N ILE A 56 -7.49 -6.97 16.65
CA ILE A 56 -6.24 -7.72 16.42
C ILE A 56 -5.72 -8.25 17.75
N ALA A 57 -5.50 -9.55 17.82
CA ALA A 57 -5.15 -10.28 19.04
C ALA A 57 -6.10 -9.95 20.21
N GLU A 58 -7.41 -9.89 19.93
CA GLU A 58 -8.45 -9.63 20.93
C GLU A 58 -8.36 -10.65 22.08
N GLY A 59 -8.45 -10.14 23.32
CA GLY A 59 -8.24 -10.96 24.52
C GLY A 59 -6.77 -11.08 24.96
N TYR A 60 -5.82 -10.64 24.14
CA TYR A 60 -4.41 -10.53 24.49
C TYR A 60 -3.97 -9.07 24.42
N ALA A 61 -2.99 -8.67 25.21
CA ALA A 61 -2.51 -7.30 25.21
C ALA A 61 -1.65 -6.99 23.99
N ALA A 62 -2.28 -6.80 22.81
CA ALA A 62 -1.60 -6.36 21.61
C ALA A 62 -1.10 -4.92 21.78
N LYS A 63 0.22 -4.73 21.83
CA LYS A 63 0.86 -3.43 22.12
C LYS A 63 2.06 -3.16 21.22
N LEU A 64 2.23 -3.93 20.15
CA LEU A 64 3.43 -3.86 19.29
C LEU A 64 4.73 -3.99 20.11
N THR A 65 4.75 -4.94 21.05
CA THR A 65 5.97 -5.25 21.82
C THR A 65 7.03 -5.85 20.89
N PRO A 66 8.32 -5.73 21.22
CA PRO A 66 9.38 -6.38 20.44
C PRO A 66 9.13 -7.87 20.22
N ALA A 67 8.61 -8.58 21.23
CA ALA A 67 8.28 -10.01 21.11
C ALA A 67 7.16 -10.28 20.11
N GLN A 68 6.10 -9.47 20.11
CA GLN A 68 5.00 -9.58 19.16
C GLN A 68 5.46 -9.29 17.72
N ILE A 69 6.24 -8.23 17.53
CA ILE A 69 6.77 -7.82 16.22
C ILE A 69 7.72 -8.89 15.66
N GLU A 70 8.66 -9.39 16.49
CA GLU A 70 9.63 -10.41 16.06
C GLU A 70 8.95 -11.73 15.70
N LEU A 71 7.98 -12.17 16.49
CA LEU A 71 7.17 -13.34 16.19
C LEU A 71 6.38 -13.17 14.89
N GLY A 72 5.73 -12.03 14.69
CA GLY A 72 5.01 -11.68 13.46
C GLY A 72 5.93 -11.69 12.25
N LYS A 73 7.14 -11.13 12.38
CA LYS A 73 8.17 -11.17 11.34
C LYS A 73 8.54 -12.62 10.98
N LYS A 74 8.80 -13.49 11.96
CA LYS A 74 9.11 -14.90 11.70
C LYS A 74 7.99 -15.59 10.94
N LEU A 75 6.74 -15.38 11.36
CA LEU A 75 5.57 -15.97 10.69
C LEU A 75 5.42 -15.44 9.25
N TYR A 76 5.64 -14.14 9.01
CA TYR A 76 5.63 -13.52 7.69
C TYR A 76 6.64 -14.16 6.72
N PHE A 77 7.80 -14.54 7.21
CA PHE A 77 8.87 -15.19 6.41
C PHE A 77 8.76 -16.72 6.36
N ASP A 78 7.89 -17.36 7.15
CA ASP A 78 7.87 -18.82 7.29
C ASP A 78 7.07 -19.50 6.16
N PRO A 79 7.73 -20.19 5.22
CA PRO A 79 7.04 -20.88 4.14
C PRO A 79 6.22 -22.08 4.62
N ARG A 80 6.42 -22.57 5.83
CA ARG A 80 5.66 -23.70 6.42
C ARG A 80 4.21 -23.34 6.69
N ILE A 81 3.85 -22.05 6.63
CA ILE A 81 2.44 -21.61 6.64
C ILE A 81 1.73 -22.01 5.34
N SER A 82 2.43 -22.12 4.20
CA SER A 82 1.83 -22.65 2.98
C SER A 82 1.75 -24.19 2.97
N LYS A 83 0.85 -24.75 2.15
CA LYS A 83 0.66 -26.20 2.02
C LYS A 83 1.92 -26.93 1.59
N SER A 84 2.61 -26.39 0.60
CA SER A 84 3.81 -26.97 0.00
C SER A 84 5.12 -26.64 0.74
N ASN A 85 5.10 -25.75 1.73
CA ASN A 85 6.29 -25.14 2.34
C ASN A 85 7.17 -24.34 1.36
N LEU A 86 6.62 -23.87 0.24
CA LEU A 86 7.36 -23.10 -0.76
C LEU A 86 7.06 -21.60 -0.73
N ILE A 87 5.88 -21.21 -0.24
CA ILE A 87 5.37 -19.85 -0.31
C ILE A 87 5.23 -19.26 1.11
N SER A 88 5.77 -18.07 1.32
CA SER A 88 5.56 -17.24 2.50
C SER A 88 4.95 -15.89 2.09
N CYS A 89 4.56 -15.04 3.05
CA CYS A 89 4.10 -13.68 2.72
C CYS A 89 5.20 -12.91 1.97
N ASN A 90 6.47 -13.07 2.38
CA ASN A 90 7.61 -12.45 1.71
C ASN A 90 7.84 -12.94 0.27
N THR A 91 7.20 -14.02 -0.17
CA THR A 91 7.33 -14.51 -1.56
C THR A 91 6.66 -13.53 -2.55
N CYS A 92 5.43 -13.10 -2.24
CA CYS A 92 4.65 -12.16 -3.09
C CYS A 92 4.81 -10.71 -2.64
N HIS A 93 5.15 -10.48 -1.37
CA HIS A 93 5.35 -9.16 -0.78
C HIS A 93 6.78 -9.01 -0.26
N ASN A 94 7.76 -9.13 -1.17
CA ASN A 94 9.17 -9.15 -0.82
C ASN A 94 9.63 -7.79 -0.27
N LEU A 95 10.02 -7.77 1.00
CA LEU A 95 10.44 -6.55 1.70
C LEU A 95 11.72 -5.92 1.12
N GLY A 96 12.53 -6.69 0.39
CA GLY A 96 13.68 -6.21 -0.36
C GLY A 96 13.35 -5.65 -1.75
N LEU A 97 12.09 -5.78 -2.20
CA LEU A 97 11.59 -5.32 -3.50
C LEU A 97 10.37 -4.39 -3.30
N ALA A 98 10.49 -3.40 -2.42
CA ALA A 98 9.40 -2.47 -2.12
C ALA A 98 8.08 -3.14 -1.67
N GLY A 99 8.13 -4.36 -1.14
CA GLY A 99 6.96 -5.10 -0.64
C GLY A 99 6.05 -5.68 -1.72
N VAL A 100 6.59 -5.93 -2.91
CA VAL A 100 5.92 -6.56 -4.07
C VAL A 100 6.79 -7.68 -4.65
N ASP A 101 6.33 -8.36 -5.69
CA ASP A 101 7.06 -9.43 -6.38
C ASP A 101 7.59 -9.03 -7.78
N LEU A 102 7.28 -7.80 -8.23
CA LEU A 102 7.65 -7.23 -9.53
C LEU A 102 7.22 -8.08 -10.74
N VAL A 103 6.13 -8.84 -10.61
CA VAL A 103 5.52 -9.60 -11.72
C VAL A 103 4.07 -9.17 -11.95
N PRO A 104 3.53 -9.32 -13.16
CA PRO A 104 2.16 -8.87 -13.46
C PRO A 104 1.08 -9.58 -12.64
N ALA A 105 1.31 -10.83 -12.26
CA ALA A 105 0.39 -11.62 -11.46
C ALA A 105 1.15 -12.45 -10.42
N ALA A 106 0.63 -12.52 -9.20
CA ALA A 106 1.21 -13.30 -8.12
C ALA A 106 1.45 -14.76 -8.52
N ILE A 107 2.54 -15.34 -8.02
CA ILE A 107 2.87 -16.76 -8.20
C ILE A 107 2.65 -17.46 -6.85
N GLY A 108 1.69 -18.38 -6.83
CA GLY A 108 1.25 -19.07 -5.62
C GLY A 108 1.81 -20.49 -5.45
N ASP A 109 1.04 -21.34 -4.79
CA ASP A 109 1.43 -22.70 -4.37
C ASP A 109 2.06 -23.48 -5.51
N ARG A 110 3.17 -24.15 -5.22
CA ARG A 110 3.97 -24.90 -6.20
C ARG A 110 4.40 -24.10 -7.43
N TRP A 111 4.64 -22.80 -7.23
CA TRP A 111 5.10 -21.87 -8.27
C TRP A 111 4.11 -21.72 -9.45
N GLN A 112 2.82 -21.92 -9.22
CA GLN A 112 1.80 -21.76 -10.25
C GLN A 112 1.35 -20.28 -10.30
N PRO A 113 1.20 -19.69 -11.49
CA PRO A 113 0.67 -18.33 -11.62
C PRO A 113 -0.79 -18.29 -11.16
N ASN A 114 -1.16 -17.21 -10.47
CA ASN A 114 -2.54 -16.98 -10.05
C ASN A 114 -3.44 -16.76 -11.28
N PRO A 115 -4.46 -17.62 -11.53
CA PRO A 115 -5.32 -17.50 -12.70
C PRO A 115 -6.17 -16.23 -12.71
N SER A 116 -6.41 -15.60 -11.56
CA SER A 116 -7.10 -14.31 -11.50
C SER A 116 -6.22 -13.14 -11.97
N HIS A 117 -4.96 -13.40 -12.29
CA HIS A 117 -3.99 -12.45 -12.83
C HIS A 117 -3.98 -11.11 -12.05
N LEU A 118 -4.04 -11.18 -10.72
CA LEU A 118 -3.96 -10.01 -9.85
C LEU A 118 -2.53 -9.74 -9.44
N ASN A 119 -2.13 -8.48 -9.59
CA ASN A 119 -0.84 -7.98 -9.15
C ASN A 119 -0.78 -7.90 -7.62
N SER A 120 0.35 -8.25 -7.03
CA SER A 120 0.60 -8.16 -5.59
C SER A 120 0.78 -6.71 -5.16
N PRO A 121 -0.14 -6.09 -4.41
CA PRO A 121 0.06 -4.73 -3.92
C PRO A 121 1.15 -4.69 -2.85
N THR A 122 1.83 -3.57 -2.70
CA THR A 122 2.84 -3.42 -1.65
C THR A 122 2.25 -3.60 -0.25
N VAL A 123 2.99 -4.29 0.61
CA VAL A 123 2.69 -4.42 2.05
C VAL A 123 3.13 -3.18 2.84
N TYR A 124 4.08 -2.39 2.30
CA TYR A 124 4.50 -1.16 2.96
C TYR A 124 3.35 -0.15 3.04
N ASN A 125 3.20 0.44 4.22
CA ASN A 125 2.15 1.40 4.56
C ASN A 125 0.71 0.82 4.49
N SER A 126 0.53 -0.50 4.36
CA SER A 126 -0.79 -1.14 4.17
C SER A 126 -1.79 -0.87 5.31
N MET A 127 -1.32 -0.61 6.55
CA MET A 127 -2.21 -0.27 7.66
C MET A 127 -2.96 1.07 7.48
N PHE A 128 -2.51 1.93 6.58
CA PHE A 128 -3.17 3.20 6.28
C PHE A 128 -4.22 3.09 5.16
N ASN A 129 -4.42 1.91 4.59
CA ASN A 129 -5.55 1.65 3.70
C ASN A 129 -6.84 1.52 4.52
N ASP A 130 -7.95 1.99 3.97
CA ASP A 130 -9.27 1.83 4.58
C ASP A 130 -9.73 0.37 4.54
N VAL A 131 -9.35 -0.34 3.48
CA VAL A 131 -9.65 -1.76 3.23
C VAL A 131 -8.47 -2.47 2.59
N GLN A 132 -8.46 -3.81 2.65
CA GLN A 132 -7.45 -4.66 2.05
C GLN A 132 -8.01 -5.46 0.88
N PHE A 133 -7.12 -6.00 0.03
CA PHE A 133 -7.40 -6.58 -1.29
C PHE A 133 -7.88 -5.56 -2.33
N TRP A 134 -7.81 -5.94 -3.61
CA TRP A 134 -8.28 -5.09 -4.71
C TRP A 134 -9.79 -4.84 -4.68
N ASP A 135 -10.57 -5.80 -4.15
CA ASP A 135 -12.04 -5.74 -4.00
C ASP A 135 -12.50 -5.27 -2.61
N GLY A 136 -11.57 -4.87 -1.74
CA GLY A 136 -11.90 -4.30 -0.43
C GLY A 136 -12.55 -5.25 0.57
N ARG A 137 -12.52 -6.57 0.34
CA ARG A 137 -13.27 -7.56 1.14
C ARG A 137 -12.80 -7.74 2.58
N SER A 138 -11.64 -7.19 2.97
CA SER A 138 -11.12 -7.21 4.35
C SER A 138 -10.92 -5.80 4.88
N HIS A 139 -11.30 -5.58 6.13
CA HIS A 139 -11.25 -4.26 6.77
C HIS A 139 -10.01 -4.04 7.65
N ASP A 140 -9.23 -5.08 7.91
CA ASP A 140 -8.01 -5.01 8.70
C ASP A 140 -6.94 -6.01 8.20
N LEU A 141 -5.71 -5.84 8.67
CA LEU A 141 -4.58 -6.67 8.24
C LEU A 141 -4.67 -8.12 8.76
N GLY A 142 -5.23 -8.34 9.95
CA GLY A 142 -5.39 -9.67 10.51
C GLY A 142 -6.42 -10.50 9.75
N ASP A 143 -7.51 -9.86 9.32
CA ASP A 143 -8.51 -10.49 8.44
C ASP A 143 -7.91 -10.75 7.05
N GLN A 144 -7.18 -9.79 6.51
CA GLN A 144 -6.49 -9.94 5.22
C GLN A 144 -5.54 -11.14 5.22
N ALA A 145 -4.69 -11.27 6.25
CA ALA A 145 -3.66 -12.31 6.31
C ALA A 145 -4.24 -13.73 6.25
N LYS A 146 -5.46 -13.97 6.72
CA LYS A 146 -6.14 -15.27 6.63
C LYS A 146 -6.43 -15.70 5.20
N GLY A 147 -6.79 -14.75 4.34
CA GLY A 147 -7.21 -15.03 2.97
C GLY A 147 -6.15 -15.79 2.16
N PRO A 148 -4.96 -15.24 1.92
CA PRO A 148 -3.89 -15.89 1.16
C PRO A 148 -3.47 -17.24 1.73
N MET A 149 -3.47 -17.40 3.06
CA MET A 149 -3.07 -18.65 3.70
C MET A 149 -3.97 -19.84 3.32
N GLU A 150 -5.28 -19.59 3.12
CA GLU A 150 -6.24 -20.63 2.75
C GLU A 150 -6.58 -20.64 1.25
N ASN A 151 -6.25 -19.60 0.50
CA ASN A 151 -6.57 -19.51 -0.92
C ASN A 151 -5.82 -20.59 -1.72
N PRO A 152 -6.54 -21.46 -2.46
CA PRO A 152 -5.95 -22.57 -3.23
C PRO A 152 -4.91 -22.16 -4.26
N VAL A 153 -4.98 -20.92 -4.78
CA VAL A 153 -4.08 -20.40 -5.81
C VAL A 153 -2.96 -19.51 -5.23
N GLU A 154 -2.88 -19.38 -3.89
CA GLU A 154 -1.85 -18.60 -3.21
C GLU A 154 -1.02 -19.53 -2.29
N MET A 155 -1.38 -19.69 -1.02
CA MET A 155 -0.64 -20.57 -0.08
C MET A 155 -1.30 -21.95 0.10
N ALA A 156 -2.52 -22.14 -0.35
CA ALA A 156 -3.29 -23.41 -0.50
C ALA A 156 -3.40 -24.25 0.78
N ASN A 157 -3.21 -23.70 1.98
CA ASN A 157 -3.24 -24.46 3.23
C ASN A 157 -4.62 -24.43 3.87
N LYS A 158 -4.77 -25.05 5.02
CA LYS A 158 -5.97 -25.04 5.85
C LYS A 158 -5.64 -24.52 7.24
N ALA A 159 -6.52 -23.75 7.83
CA ALA A 159 -6.36 -23.16 9.15
C ALA A 159 -5.87 -24.19 10.20
N ALA A 160 -6.50 -25.37 10.25
CA ALA A 160 -6.14 -26.44 11.20
C ALA A 160 -4.69 -26.92 11.01
N ASN A 161 -4.25 -27.12 9.75
CA ASN A 161 -2.90 -27.56 9.45
C ASN A 161 -1.84 -26.50 9.76
N ILE A 162 -2.16 -25.21 9.56
CA ILE A 162 -1.28 -24.09 9.94
C ILE A 162 -1.08 -24.10 11.46
N VAL A 163 -2.15 -24.18 12.23
CA VAL A 163 -2.10 -24.23 13.69
C VAL A 163 -1.29 -25.44 14.16
N GLU A 164 -1.54 -26.64 13.59
CA GLU A 164 -0.80 -27.85 13.92
C GLU A 164 0.70 -27.71 13.63
N ARG A 165 1.07 -27.15 12.48
CA ARG A 165 2.49 -26.91 12.14
C ARG A 165 3.17 -25.98 13.13
N ILE A 166 2.57 -24.83 13.42
CA ILE A 166 3.13 -23.86 14.35
C ILE A 166 3.22 -24.43 15.77
N THR A 167 2.18 -25.08 16.26
CA THR A 167 2.14 -25.63 17.63
C THR A 167 2.99 -26.91 17.80
N SER A 168 3.34 -27.59 16.70
CA SER A 168 4.27 -28.73 16.72
C SER A 168 5.74 -28.33 16.92
N ILE A 169 6.04 -27.03 16.86
CA ILE A 169 7.38 -26.46 16.99
C ILE A 169 7.48 -25.79 18.37
N PRO A 170 8.15 -26.40 19.37
CA PRO A 170 8.18 -25.88 20.74
C PRO A 170 8.67 -24.43 20.84
N ALA A 171 9.66 -24.05 20.05
CA ALA A 171 10.18 -22.68 20.06
C ALA A 171 9.12 -21.66 19.65
N TYR A 172 8.22 -21.94 18.69
CA TYR A 172 7.09 -21.07 18.40
C TYR A 172 6.11 -20.99 19.58
N VAL A 173 5.81 -22.13 20.23
CA VAL A 173 4.94 -22.12 21.41
C VAL A 173 5.52 -21.23 22.52
N ASP A 174 6.82 -21.29 22.75
CA ASP A 174 7.49 -20.45 23.74
C ASP A 174 7.52 -18.98 23.34
N GLU A 175 7.71 -18.68 22.05
CA GLU A 175 7.64 -17.30 21.53
C GLU A 175 6.21 -16.73 21.64
N PHE A 176 5.17 -17.50 21.37
CA PHE A 176 3.78 -17.09 21.60
C PHE A 176 3.52 -16.81 23.10
N LYS A 177 4.03 -17.64 24.00
CA LYS A 177 3.94 -17.38 25.45
C LYS A 177 4.67 -16.10 25.86
N ALA A 178 5.85 -15.86 25.31
CA ALA A 178 6.60 -14.64 25.56
C ALA A 178 5.88 -13.38 25.04
N ALA A 179 5.17 -13.50 23.91
CA ALA A 179 4.44 -12.39 23.27
C ALA A 179 3.08 -12.10 23.92
N TYR A 180 2.38 -13.12 24.44
CA TYR A 180 0.97 -13.03 24.83
C TYR A 180 0.66 -13.60 26.23
N GLY A 181 1.65 -14.16 26.91
CA GLY A 181 1.50 -14.76 28.25
C GLY A 181 1.32 -16.28 28.23
N ASN A 182 1.60 -16.91 29.38
CA ASN A 182 1.67 -18.38 29.51
C ASN A 182 0.38 -19.12 29.15
N ASN A 183 -0.78 -18.46 29.28
CA ASN A 183 -2.10 -19.04 29.01
C ASN A 183 -2.58 -18.79 27.58
N VAL A 184 -1.69 -18.37 26.65
CA VAL A 184 -2.06 -18.10 25.27
C VAL A 184 -2.61 -19.36 24.59
N LYS A 185 -3.76 -19.22 23.91
CA LYS A 185 -4.30 -20.23 23.02
C LYS A 185 -3.90 -19.84 21.59
N ILE A 186 -3.01 -20.64 21.00
CA ILE A 186 -2.55 -20.42 19.62
C ILE A 186 -3.63 -20.99 18.69
N ASP A 187 -4.31 -20.11 17.98
CA ASP A 187 -5.27 -20.46 16.95
C ASP A 187 -4.94 -19.71 15.65
N PHE A 188 -5.68 -20.01 14.59
CA PHE A 188 -5.46 -19.44 13.26
C PHE A 188 -5.60 -17.91 13.25
N LYS A 189 -6.60 -17.38 13.99
CA LYS A 189 -6.79 -15.94 14.09
C LYS A 189 -5.57 -15.28 14.75
N LEU A 190 -5.07 -15.81 15.87
CA LEU A 190 -3.92 -15.23 16.56
C LEU A 190 -2.65 -15.27 15.71
N ILE A 191 -2.46 -16.32 14.89
CA ILE A 191 -1.33 -16.41 13.95
C ILE A 191 -1.43 -15.28 12.92
N ALA A 192 -2.60 -15.09 12.30
CA ALA A 192 -2.83 -14.03 11.32
C ALA A 192 -2.69 -12.63 11.93
N ASP A 193 -3.27 -12.41 13.10
CA ASP A 193 -3.17 -11.16 13.84
C ASP A 193 -1.71 -10.82 14.23
N THR A 194 -0.92 -11.84 14.54
CA THR A 194 0.51 -11.66 14.87
C THR A 194 1.31 -11.22 13.66
N ILE A 195 0.98 -11.74 12.47
CA ILE A 195 1.56 -11.25 11.20
C ILE A 195 1.18 -9.78 10.99
N ALA A 196 -0.10 -9.42 11.18
CA ALA A 196 -0.59 -8.05 11.06
C ALA A 196 0.15 -7.06 11.97
N LEU A 197 0.48 -7.46 13.21
CA LEU A 197 1.26 -6.60 14.12
C LEU A 197 2.66 -6.29 13.57
N PHE A 198 3.29 -7.24 12.90
CA PHE A 198 4.54 -6.96 12.19
C PHE A 198 4.33 -6.02 10.99
N GLU A 199 3.32 -6.27 10.15
CA GLU A 199 3.02 -5.44 8.99
C GLU A 199 2.71 -3.98 9.38
N MET A 200 2.10 -3.73 10.54
CA MET A 200 1.89 -2.38 11.07
C MET A 200 3.19 -1.60 11.33
N THR A 201 4.34 -2.27 11.37
CA THR A 201 5.64 -1.61 11.51
C THR A 201 6.30 -1.26 10.17
N LEU A 202 5.74 -1.71 9.05
CA LEU A 202 6.28 -1.53 7.71
C LEU A 202 5.91 -0.16 7.12
N ASN A 203 6.41 0.91 7.74
CA ASN A 203 6.11 2.28 7.34
C ASN A 203 7.32 2.94 6.68
N THR A 204 7.08 3.70 5.62
CA THR A 204 8.12 4.32 4.80
C THR A 204 7.93 5.84 4.72
N PRO A 205 8.34 6.61 5.75
CA PRO A 205 8.29 8.07 5.70
C PRO A 205 9.17 8.61 4.57
N SER A 206 8.69 9.65 3.89
CA SER A 206 9.30 10.21 2.70
C SER A 206 9.50 11.72 2.78
N ARG A 207 10.21 12.30 1.83
CA ARG A 207 10.39 13.76 1.72
C ARG A 207 9.07 14.51 1.49
N TYR A 208 8.09 13.84 0.87
CA TYR A 208 6.74 14.35 0.72
C TYR A 208 6.07 14.60 2.09
N ASP A 209 6.27 13.71 3.06
CA ASP A 209 5.74 13.89 4.42
C ASP A 209 6.37 15.10 5.11
N ASP A 210 7.69 15.26 4.98
CA ASP A 210 8.40 16.42 5.50
C ASP A 210 7.90 17.73 4.88
N PHE A 211 7.62 17.73 3.56
CA PHE A 211 7.08 18.88 2.86
C PHE A 211 5.70 19.26 3.39
N LEU A 212 4.78 18.31 3.51
CA LEU A 212 3.44 18.55 4.05
C LEU A 212 3.49 18.99 5.52
N ASN A 213 4.51 18.58 6.27
CA ASN A 213 4.75 19.04 7.66
C ASN A 213 5.42 20.41 7.74
N GLY A 214 5.60 21.11 6.61
CA GLY A 214 6.06 22.50 6.57
C GLY A 214 7.54 22.68 6.21
N ASN A 215 8.30 21.61 5.95
CA ASN A 215 9.65 21.74 5.43
C ASN A 215 9.60 22.04 3.92
N VAL A 216 9.45 23.31 3.58
CA VAL A 216 9.32 23.80 2.20
C VAL A 216 10.52 23.43 1.29
N LYS A 217 11.65 23.02 1.86
CA LYS A 217 12.86 22.60 1.13
C LYS A 217 12.94 21.09 0.92
N ALA A 218 12.00 20.31 1.45
CA ALA A 218 12.01 18.86 1.33
C ALA A 218 11.73 18.37 -0.10
N LEU A 219 10.99 19.14 -0.89
CA LEU A 219 10.78 18.90 -2.32
C LEU A 219 11.55 19.90 -3.16
N SER A 220 12.13 19.45 -4.28
CA SER A 220 12.68 20.32 -5.30
C SER A 220 11.57 21.14 -5.97
N LYS A 221 11.95 22.17 -6.72
CA LYS A 221 10.98 22.99 -7.47
C LYS A 221 10.22 22.14 -8.50
N GLU A 222 10.91 21.25 -9.19
CA GLU A 222 10.33 20.34 -10.19
C GLU A 222 9.35 19.35 -9.55
N GLU A 223 9.67 18.82 -8.35
CA GLU A 223 8.76 17.95 -7.59
C GLU A 223 7.52 18.71 -7.10
N GLN A 224 7.67 19.96 -6.68
CA GLN A 224 6.55 20.83 -6.32
C GLN A 224 5.66 21.15 -7.54
N GLU A 225 6.26 21.42 -8.71
CA GLU A 225 5.51 21.58 -9.95
C GLU A 225 4.73 20.29 -10.31
N GLY A 226 5.35 19.11 -10.14
CA GLY A 226 4.71 17.81 -10.35
C GLY A 226 3.52 17.57 -9.39
N LEU A 227 3.68 17.88 -8.10
CA LEU A 227 2.59 17.84 -7.12
C LEU A 227 1.44 18.77 -7.52
N ASN A 228 1.77 19.98 -7.97
CA ASN A 228 0.74 20.91 -8.42
C ASN A 228 -0.04 20.37 -9.64
N VAL A 229 0.67 19.81 -10.63
CA VAL A 229 0.02 19.18 -11.80
C VAL A 229 -0.85 18.00 -11.39
N PHE A 230 -0.39 17.15 -10.47
CA PHE A 230 -1.16 16.03 -9.92
C PHE A 230 -2.49 16.48 -9.30
N ILE A 231 -2.47 17.58 -8.52
CA ILE A 231 -3.68 18.15 -7.92
C ILE A 231 -4.57 18.76 -8.99
N ASP A 232 -4.02 19.60 -9.88
CA ASP A 232 -4.78 20.34 -10.89
C ASP A 232 -5.42 19.45 -11.95
N SER A 233 -4.80 18.28 -12.22
CA SER A 233 -5.38 17.26 -13.10
C SER A 233 -6.52 16.46 -12.45
N GLY A 234 -6.84 16.70 -11.16
CA GLY A 234 -7.94 16.03 -10.47
C GLY A 234 -7.62 14.65 -9.93
N CYS A 235 -6.35 14.23 -9.93
CA CYS A 235 -5.94 12.90 -9.41
C CYS A 235 -6.29 12.70 -7.92
N THR A 236 -6.33 13.81 -7.16
CA THR A 236 -6.73 13.82 -5.75
C THR A 236 -8.21 13.54 -5.51
N ALA A 237 -9.05 13.40 -6.56
CA ALA A 237 -10.41 12.92 -6.38
C ALA A 237 -10.47 11.49 -5.79
N CYS A 238 -9.47 10.68 -6.11
CA CYS A 238 -9.35 9.29 -5.64
C CYS A 238 -8.08 9.04 -4.82
N HIS A 239 -6.95 9.64 -5.22
CA HIS A 239 -5.66 9.49 -4.55
C HIS A 239 -5.49 10.51 -3.42
N THR A 240 -6.14 10.27 -2.27
CA THR A 240 -6.17 11.13 -1.08
C THR A 240 -5.66 10.40 0.17
N GLY A 241 -5.73 11.09 1.31
CA GLY A 241 -5.39 10.56 2.62
C GLY A 241 -3.88 10.35 2.82
N ILE A 242 -3.56 9.57 3.85
CA ILE A 242 -2.17 9.26 4.23
C ILE A 242 -1.46 8.47 3.12
N ASN A 243 -2.18 7.55 2.48
CA ASN A 243 -1.61 6.63 1.48
C ASN A 243 -1.71 7.12 0.03
N LEU A 244 -2.28 8.31 -0.24
CA LEU A 244 -2.63 8.72 -1.60
C LEU A 244 -3.38 7.56 -2.30
N GLY A 245 -4.39 7.02 -1.62
CA GLY A 245 -5.15 5.84 -1.99
C GLY A 245 -5.62 5.06 -0.77
N GLY A 246 -6.05 3.82 -0.94
CA GLY A 246 -6.52 2.93 0.13
C GLY A 246 -8.03 2.84 0.27
N SER A 247 -8.79 3.78 -0.30
CA SER A 247 -10.26 3.77 -0.32
C SER A 247 -10.82 3.02 -1.53
N MET A 248 -12.11 2.68 -1.48
CA MET A 248 -12.83 2.07 -2.60
C MET A 248 -13.40 3.14 -3.53
N GLN A 249 -13.16 2.98 -4.85
CA GLN A 249 -13.66 3.87 -5.87
C GLN A 249 -14.09 3.08 -7.11
N ALA A 250 -15.00 3.66 -7.92
CA ALA A 250 -15.32 3.11 -9.22
C ALA A 250 -14.11 3.25 -10.17
N PHE A 251 -13.83 2.22 -10.95
CA PHE A 251 -12.68 2.17 -11.85
C PHE A 251 -13.10 2.24 -13.31
N ALA A 252 -12.33 2.93 -14.14
CA ALA A 252 -12.57 3.10 -15.58
C ALA A 252 -13.98 3.67 -15.90
N VAL A 253 -14.33 4.77 -15.20
CA VAL A 253 -15.70 5.33 -15.22
C VAL A 253 -16.02 6.10 -16.51
N VAL A 254 -15.02 6.63 -17.23
CA VAL A 254 -15.22 7.41 -18.45
C VAL A 254 -15.03 6.56 -19.70
N LYS A 255 -13.97 5.74 -19.72
CA LYS A 255 -13.69 4.81 -20.81
C LYS A 255 -13.32 3.44 -20.26
N PRO A 256 -13.62 2.35 -20.99
CA PRO A 256 -13.24 1.03 -20.55
C PRO A 256 -11.70 0.87 -20.55
N TYR A 257 -11.19 0.21 -19.52
CA TYR A 257 -9.78 -0.16 -19.43
C TYR A 257 -9.44 -1.21 -20.51
N LYS A 258 -8.45 -0.94 -21.35
CA LYS A 258 -8.14 -1.79 -22.52
C LYS A 258 -7.71 -3.22 -22.18
N PHE A 259 -7.21 -3.47 -20.97
CA PHE A 259 -6.79 -4.78 -20.50
C PHE A 259 -7.77 -5.39 -19.48
N ALA A 260 -9.01 -4.93 -19.41
CA ALA A 260 -10.01 -5.40 -18.45
C ALA A 260 -10.29 -6.93 -18.55
N GLN A 261 -10.06 -7.55 -19.71
CA GLN A 261 -10.21 -8.98 -19.91
C GLN A 261 -9.09 -9.83 -19.28
N VAL A 262 -7.93 -9.21 -18.93
CA VAL A 262 -6.80 -9.94 -18.33
C VAL A 262 -7.15 -10.25 -16.87
N GLY A 263 -7.28 -11.55 -16.55
CA GLY A 263 -7.70 -12.04 -15.24
C GLY A 263 -9.19 -11.89 -14.92
N GLY A 264 -9.92 -11.05 -15.66
CA GLY A 264 -11.38 -10.90 -15.53
C GLY A 264 -11.85 -10.26 -14.22
N PHE A 265 -10.96 -9.56 -13.48
CA PHE A 265 -11.30 -8.88 -12.24
C PHE A 265 -12.26 -7.70 -12.49
N LYS A 266 -13.33 -7.62 -11.68
CA LYS A 266 -14.41 -6.64 -11.85
C LYS A 266 -14.62 -5.74 -10.61
N GLY A 267 -13.75 -5.84 -9.60
CA GLY A 267 -13.96 -5.17 -8.32
C GLY A 267 -14.89 -5.96 -7.38
N ASP A 268 -15.48 -5.24 -6.43
CA ASP A 268 -16.50 -5.79 -5.52
C ASP A 268 -17.85 -6.00 -6.23
N ALA A 269 -18.89 -6.36 -5.48
CA ALA A 269 -20.25 -6.57 -6.01
C ALA A 269 -20.85 -5.32 -6.70
N ASN A 270 -20.32 -4.13 -6.42
CA ASN A 270 -20.74 -2.86 -6.99
C ASN A 270 -19.77 -2.35 -8.08
N GLY A 271 -18.76 -3.14 -8.44
CA GLY A 271 -17.71 -2.73 -9.39
C GLY A 271 -16.70 -1.75 -8.81
N MET A 272 -16.63 -1.60 -7.48
CA MET A 272 -15.65 -0.75 -6.82
C MET A 272 -14.31 -1.48 -6.69
N VAL A 273 -13.23 -0.71 -6.81
CA VAL A 273 -11.85 -1.20 -6.71
C VAL A 273 -11.10 -0.36 -5.69
N LYS A 274 -10.27 -1.00 -4.88
CA LYS A 274 -9.40 -0.26 -3.97
C LYS A 274 -8.39 0.56 -4.78
N VAL A 275 -8.38 1.86 -4.55
CA VAL A 275 -7.38 2.77 -5.11
C VAL A 275 -6.00 2.36 -4.54
N PRO A 276 -5.04 1.94 -5.38
CA PRO A 276 -3.73 1.58 -4.86
C PRO A 276 -3.00 2.78 -4.29
N THR A 277 -2.17 2.54 -3.27
CA THR A 277 -1.29 3.58 -2.73
C THR A 277 -0.34 4.09 -3.81
N LEU A 278 -0.06 5.40 -3.80
CA LEU A 278 1.02 5.97 -4.61
C LEU A 278 2.35 6.09 -3.83
N ARG A 279 2.38 5.77 -2.53
CA ARG A 279 3.64 5.68 -1.81
C ARG A 279 4.51 4.58 -2.38
N ASN A 280 5.77 4.88 -2.62
CA ASN A 280 6.76 4.00 -3.26
C ASN A 280 6.40 3.57 -4.70
N VAL A 281 5.46 4.26 -5.36
CA VAL A 281 4.95 3.86 -6.68
C VAL A 281 6.05 3.69 -7.74
N MET A 282 7.14 4.44 -7.63
CA MET A 282 8.30 4.32 -8.55
C MET A 282 9.05 3.00 -8.43
N GLU A 283 8.79 2.21 -7.38
CA GLU A 283 9.47 0.94 -7.10
C GLU A 283 8.52 -0.25 -7.13
N THR A 284 7.22 -0.03 -7.40
CA THR A 284 6.19 -1.08 -7.33
C THR A 284 5.56 -1.41 -8.69
N MET A 285 6.34 -1.29 -9.77
CA MET A 285 5.92 -1.78 -11.09
C MET A 285 5.73 -3.30 -11.09
N PRO A 286 4.94 -3.89 -11.99
CA PRO A 286 4.06 -3.23 -12.97
C PRO A 286 2.76 -2.71 -12.34
N TYR A 287 2.12 -1.77 -13.03
CA TYR A 287 0.99 -0.98 -12.52
C TYR A 287 -0.37 -1.57 -12.89
N PHE A 288 -1.43 -1.08 -12.24
CA PHE A 288 -2.80 -1.55 -12.26
C PHE A 288 -3.00 -2.91 -11.58
N HIS A 289 -4.27 -3.29 -11.36
CA HIS A 289 -4.64 -4.52 -10.66
C HIS A 289 -4.15 -5.80 -11.37
N ASN A 290 -3.85 -5.72 -12.65
CA ASN A 290 -3.40 -6.85 -13.46
C ASN A 290 -1.98 -6.67 -14.04
N GLY A 291 -1.24 -5.65 -13.57
CA GLY A 291 0.17 -5.48 -13.88
C GLY A 291 0.50 -5.29 -15.37
N GLN A 292 -0.38 -4.63 -16.16
CA GLN A 292 -0.20 -4.53 -17.60
C GLN A 292 0.64 -3.32 -18.04
N TYR A 293 0.99 -2.43 -17.14
CA TYR A 293 1.82 -1.25 -17.43
C TYR A 293 3.13 -1.31 -16.67
N TRP A 294 4.24 -1.10 -17.38
CA TRP A 294 5.59 -1.09 -16.80
C TRP A 294 6.19 0.32 -16.68
N ASP A 295 5.76 1.24 -17.55
CA ASP A 295 6.16 2.64 -17.51
C ASP A 295 5.12 3.45 -16.74
N ILE A 296 5.58 4.24 -15.76
CA ILE A 296 4.69 5.04 -14.91
C ILE A 296 3.97 6.15 -15.68
N LYS A 297 4.60 6.72 -16.70
CA LYS A 297 4.00 7.77 -17.52
C LYS A 297 2.86 7.21 -18.37
N ASP A 298 3.02 5.99 -18.89
CA ASP A 298 1.97 5.31 -19.62
C ASP A 298 0.80 4.98 -18.68
N ALA A 299 1.07 4.56 -17.44
CA ALA A 299 0.04 4.34 -16.42
C ALA A 299 -0.69 5.64 -16.04
N ILE A 300 0.03 6.76 -15.90
CA ILE A 300 -0.55 8.09 -15.64
C ILE A 300 -1.48 8.52 -16.79
N LYS A 301 -1.04 8.37 -18.04
CA LYS A 301 -1.84 8.73 -19.23
C LYS A 301 -3.09 7.88 -19.35
N GLU A 302 -2.95 6.56 -19.17
CA GLU A 302 -4.11 5.65 -19.16
C GLU A 302 -5.10 6.03 -18.06
N MET A 303 -4.63 6.32 -16.83
CA MET A 303 -5.50 6.73 -15.73
C MET A 303 -6.22 8.05 -16.04
N GLY A 304 -5.54 9.03 -16.62
CA GLY A 304 -6.14 10.28 -17.07
C GLY A 304 -7.26 10.04 -18.08
N ASP A 305 -7.04 9.18 -19.05
CA ASP A 305 -8.00 8.88 -20.11
C ASP A 305 -9.22 8.10 -19.62
N ILE A 306 -8.99 6.97 -18.92
CA ILE A 306 -10.10 6.07 -18.52
C ILE A 306 -10.88 6.56 -17.30
N GLN A 307 -10.23 7.29 -16.39
CA GLN A 307 -10.83 7.70 -15.12
C GLN A 307 -11.36 9.13 -15.16
N LEU A 308 -10.66 10.05 -15.82
CA LEU A 308 -10.96 11.47 -15.83
C LEU A 308 -11.42 11.97 -17.21
N GLY A 309 -11.27 11.19 -18.28
CA GLY A 309 -11.55 11.62 -19.65
C GLY A 309 -10.61 12.72 -20.14
N GLN A 310 -9.40 12.80 -19.58
CA GLN A 310 -8.40 13.82 -19.87
C GLN A 310 -7.18 13.20 -20.55
N GLU A 311 -6.74 13.83 -21.64
CA GLU A 311 -5.45 13.52 -22.24
C GLU A 311 -4.33 14.19 -21.41
N ILE A 312 -3.55 13.39 -20.72
CA ILE A 312 -2.36 13.87 -19.99
C ILE A 312 -1.19 13.97 -20.96
N SER A 313 -0.64 15.19 -21.11
CA SER A 313 0.51 15.42 -21.99
C SER A 313 1.76 14.70 -21.49
N ASP A 314 2.72 14.40 -22.40
CA ASP A 314 4.03 13.85 -22.04
C ASP A 314 4.76 14.71 -21.01
N LYS A 315 4.63 16.02 -21.13
CA LYS A 315 5.23 16.98 -20.20
C LYS A 315 4.63 16.89 -18.80
N ASP A 316 3.30 16.76 -18.71
CA ASP A 316 2.63 16.67 -17.42
C ASP A 316 2.81 15.30 -16.77
N ALA A 317 2.80 14.22 -17.56
CA ALA A 317 3.17 12.89 -17.09
C ALA A 317 4.60 12.86 -16.55
N GLN A 318 5.56 13.53 -17.22
CA GLN A 318 6.94 13.66 -16.74
C GLN A 318 7.06 14.46 -15.43
N LYS A 319 6.26 15.52 -15.26
CA LYS A 319 6.20 16.28 -14.02
C LYS A 319 5.64 15.45 -12.87
N MET A 320 4.56 14.69 -13.10
CA MET A 320 3.98 13.79 -12.12
C MET A 320 4.95 12.67 -11.74
N GLU A 321 5.65 12.06 -12.70
CA GLU A 321 6.72 11.10 -12.43
C GLU A 321 7.79 11.72 -11.52
N THR A 322 8.18 12.96 -11.78
CA THR A 322 9.18 13.67 -10.93
C THR A 322 8.66 13.83 -9.50
N PHE A 323 7.41 14.20 -9.32
CA PHE A 323 6.77 14.24 -8.00
C PHE A 323 6.73 12.85 -7.34
N PHE A 324 6.40 11.80 -8.07
CA PHE A 324 6.30 10.44 -7.54
C PHE A 324 7.62 9.91 -6.96
N LYS A 325 8.78 10.39 -7.43
CA LYS A 325 10.08 10.10 -6.82
C LYS A 325 10.18 10.59 -5.37
N ALA A 326 9.46 11.68 -5.02
CA ALA A 326 9.39 12.18 -3.65
C ALA A 326 8.51 11.33 -2.73
N LEU A 327 7.66 10.44 -3.28
CA LEU A 327 6.82 9.50 -2.54
C LEU A 327 7.58 8.22 -2.15
N THR A 328 8.78 7.99 -2.71
CA THR A 328 9.66 6.90 -2.27
C THR A 328 10.20 7.23 -0.88
N GLY A 329 9.84 6.36 0.07
CA GLY A 329 10.15 6.57 1.48
C GLY A 329 11.40 5.84 1.95
N LYS A 330 11.79 6.11 3.19
CA LYS A 330 12.88 5.40 3.86
C LYS A 330 12.34 4.08 4.42
N TYR A 331 12.83 2.98 3.88
CA TYR A 331 12.46 1.65 4.35
C TYR A 331 12.99 1.36 5.75
N PRO A 332 12.22 0.67 6.62
CA PRO A 332 12.73 0.17 7.88
C PRO A 332 13.82 -0.89 7.65
N THR A 333 14.80 -0.95 8.52
CA THR A 333 15.81 -2.03 8.48
C THR A 333 15.17 -3.33 8.93
N ILE A 334 15.09 -4.30 8.02
CA ILE A 334 14.55 -5.64 8.31
C ILE A 334 15.71 -6.64 8.36
N THR A 335 15.97 -7.18 9.55
CA THR A 335 16.88 -8.30 9.69
C THR A 335 16.16 -9.59 9.34
N TYR A 336 16.71 -10.36 8.40
CA TYR A 336 16.13 -11.63 7.99
C TYR A 336 16.06 -12.60 9.19
N PRO A 337 14.88 -13.15 9.53
CA PRO A 337 14.74 -13.95 10.74
C PRO A 337 15.33 -15.36 10.57
N ILE A 338 15.88 -15.90 11.65
CA ILE A 338 16.18 -17.33 11.74
C ILE A 338 14.94 -18.04 12.26
N LEU A 339 14.38 -18.92 11.43
CA LEU A 339 13.16 -19.63 11.76
C LEU A 339 13.46 -20.82 12.69
N PRO A 340 12.57 -21.14 13.66
CA PRO A 340 12.71 -22.30 14.51
C PRO A 340 12.71 -23.60 13.69
N ALA A 341 13.51 -24.58 14.11
CA ALA A 341 13.58 -25.87 13.43
C ALA A 341 12.26 -26.65 13.57
N SER A 342 11.83 -27.30 12.50
CA SER A 342 10.75 -28.28 12.53
C SER A 342 11.11 -29.48 13.39
N THR A 343 10.12 -30.16 13.94
CA THR A 343 10.28 -31.42 14.67
C THR A 343 9.83 -32.62 13.81
N ASN A 344 10.07 -33.83 14.32
CA ASN A 344 9.53 -35.04 13.68
C ASN A 344 8.00 -35.14 13.70
N LYS A 345 7.34 -34.32 14.56
CA LYS A 345 5.88 -34.18 14.65
C LYS A 345 5.30 -33.12 13.71
N THR A 346 6.14 -32.26 13.16
CA THR A 346 5.67 -31.18 12.27
C THR A 346 5.10 -31.79 11.00
N PRO A 347 3.85 -31.46 10.61
CA PRO A 347 3.22 -31.94 9.38
C PRO A 347 4.09 -31.68 8.15
N LYS A 348 4.26 -32.70 7.32
CA LYS A 348 5.08 -32.62 6.11
C LYS A 348 4.44 -31.73 5.05
N PRO A 349 5.24 -31.13 4.13
CA PRO A 349 4.69 -30.45 2.98
C PRO A 349 3.92 -31.42 2.07
N VAL A 350 2.92 -30.87 1.37
CA VAL A 350 2.20 -31.57 0.31
C VAL A 350 2.55 -30.90 -1.00
N LEU A 351 3.37 -31.55 -1.80
CA LEU A 351 3.85 -31.09 -3.12
C LEU A 351 2.90 -31.49 -4.25
#